data_8dce7f6ff2ec81e28363f52e5489a866
#
_entry.id   8dce7f6ff2ec81e28363f52e5489a866
#
_cell.length_a   1.000
_cell.length_b   1.000
_cell.length_c   1.000
_cell.angle_alpha   90.00
_cell.angle_beta   90.00
_cell.angle_gamma   90.00
#
_symmetry.space_group_name_H-M   'P 1'
#
loop_
_entity.id
_entity.type
_entity.pdbx_description
1 polymer ?
#
loop_
_entity_poly.entity_id
_entity_poly.type
_entity_poly.pdbx_seq_one_letter_code
_entity_poly.pdbx_strand_id
1 'polypeptide(L)'
;MLRMTPLSSMILLVLLSGQLQAAEETFDTNFMIGGMKGEKSSSFHFADNQPLPGEYELDIYVNKQWRGKYPIVVASNPDDTCLSSTLLNQLGIKADSAQMAKDNQCMTLKSAVRSGSYTFNINIFQLDLEIPQAYVEDLERGYVAPESWDRGVNALYTSYYLSQYYSDYKNNGNNKSTYARFNSGLNLLSWQLHSDATYSKADSGSGDWKSNTLYLERGFAPILGTLRAGDMYTSADIFDAVRFRGVRLFRDMQMLPNSKQNFTPIVQGIAQSNALVTIEQNGFTVYQKEVPPGPFAIADLQLAGGGADLDVTIREADGSVTTYLVPYSSVPNMLQPGVSKYDIAAGRSHIEGASNQEDFMQASYQYGLNNLLTLYGGTMLGTDYQAFTMGTGWNTHLGA
;
A
#
# COMPACT_ATOMS: atom_id res chain seq x y z
N MET A 1 -11.72 -0.64 -54.57
CA MET A 1 -10.75 0.32 -54.05
C MET A 1 -11.22 0.74 -52.67
N LEU A 2 -10.71 0.11 -51.61
CA LEU A 2 -11.01 0.49 -50.23
C LEU A 2 -10.24 1.77 -49.91
N ARG A 3 -10.95 2.87 -49.64
CA ARG A 3 -10.33 4.07 -49.09
C ARG A 3 -10.07 3.81 -47.60
N MET A 4 -8.82 3.62 -47.24
CA MET A 4 -8.38 3.56 -45.86
C MET A 4 -8.57 4.93 -45.19
N THR A 5 -9.26 4.96 -44.05
CA THR A 5 -9.42 6.16 -43.24
C THR A 5 -8.11 6.50 -42.54
N PRO A 6 -7.82 7.77 -42.21
CA PRO A 6 -6.55 8.16 -41.57
C PRO A 6 -6.26 7.47 -40.23
N LEU A 7 -7.28 6.96 -39.55
CA LEU A 7 -7.11 6.17 -38.31
C LEU A 7 -6.47 4.81 -38.59
N SER A 8 -6.80 4.15 -39.70
CA SER A 8 -6.22 2.85 -40.05
C SER A 8 -4.73 2.95 -40.42
N SER A 9 -4.30 4.09 -40.97
CA SER A 9 -2.90 4.35 -41.26
C SER A 9 -2.06 4.61 -40.01
N MET A 10 -2.64 5.21 -38.97
CA MET A 10 -1.92 5.49 -37.73
C MET A 10 -1.70 4.22 -36.89
N ILE A 11 -2.65 3.30 -36.89
CA ILE A 11 -2.50 1.99 -36.20
C ILE A 11 -1.49 1.09 -36.92
N LEU A 12 -1.42 1.15 -38.26
CA LEU A 12 -0.46 0.36 -39.01
C LEU A 12 0.98 0.85 -38.82
N LEU A 13 1.21 2.15 -38.58
CA LEU A 13 2.55 2.70 -38.35
C LEU A 13 3.12 2.29 -36.96
N VAL A 14 2.26 2.07 -35.97
CA VAL A 14 2.69 1.61 -34.64
C VAL A 14 3.05 0.13 -34.62
N LEU A 15 2.47 -0.68 -35.52
CA LEU A 15 2.75 -2.11 -35.61
C LEU A 15 4.01 -2.46 -36.44
N LEU A 16 4.56 -1.51 -37.19
CA LEU A 16 5.74 -1.75 -38.04
C LEU A 16 7.08 -1.40 -37.42
N SER A 17 7.07 -0.80 -36.17
CA SER A 17 8.30 -0.43 -35.47
C SER A 17 8.84 -1.47 -34.48
N GLY A 18 8.31 -2.68 -34.48
CA GLY A 18 8.60 -3.72 -33.48
C GLY A 18 9.39 -4.93 -33.96
N GLN A 19 10.37 -4.78 -34.82
CA GLN A 19 11.41 -5.81 -34.97
C GLN A 19 12.73 -5.32 -34.37
N LEU A 20 12.79 -5.27 -33.05
CA LEU A 20 14.04 -5.30 -32.31
C LEU A 20 14.57 -6.75 -32.37
N GLN A 21 15.51 -6.98 -33.30
CA GLN A 21 16.38 -8.15 -33.18
C GLN A 21 17.13 -8.02 -31.86
N ALA A 22 16.95 -8.99 -30.98
CA ALA A 22 17.81 -9.17 -29.83
C ALA A 22 19.22 -9.43 -30.37
N ALA A 23 20.09 -8.43 -30.26
CA ALA A 23 21.51 -8.65 -30.41
C ALA A 23 21.95 -9.53 -29.24
N GLU A 24 22.66 -10.62 -29.47
CA GLU A 24 23.41 -11.32 -28.44
C GLU A 24 24.39 -10.32 -27.82
N GLU A 25 24.08 -9.83 -26.64
CA GLU A 25 25.03 -9.02 -25.88
C GLU A 25 26.13 -9.96 -25.38
N THR A 26 27.25 -9.98 -26.11
CA THR A 26 28.49 -10.51 -25.58
C THR A 26 29.00 -9.55 -24.51
N PHE A 27 29.00 -9.97 -23.27
CA PHE A 27 29.62 -9.25 -22.16
C PHE A 27 31.10 -9.05 -22.43
N ASP A 28 31.50 -7.81 -22.68
CA ASP A 28 32.92 -7.43 -22.79
C ASP A 28 33.48 -7.31 -21.36
N THR A 29 34.34 -8.26 -21.01
CA THR A 29 35.02 -8.33 -19.70
C THR A 29 35.95 -7.11 -19.43
N ASN A 30 36.14 -6.22 -20.38
CA ASN A 30 36.92 -4.98 -20.20
C ASN A 30 36.16 -3.89 -19.43
N PHE A 31 34.85 -4.04 -19.14
CA PHE A 31 34.04 -3.10 -18.37
C PHE A 31 33.98 -3.39 -16.87
N MET A 32 34.70 -4.39 -16.36
CA MET A 32 34.87 -4.55 -14.92
C MET A 32 35.76 -3.42 -14.38
N ILE A 33 35.14 -2.41 -13.76
CA ILE A 33 35.83 -1.34 -13.04
C ILE A 33 36.37 -1.92 -11.71
N GLY A 34 37.67 -2.22 -11.71
CA GLY A 34 38.37 -2.76 -10.54
C GLY A 34 39.63 -3.45 -11.00
N GLY A 35 40.64 -2.65 -11.38
CA GLY A 35 41.84 -3.14 -12.08
C GLY A 35 42.55 -4.30 -11.40
N MET A 36 42.49 -5.47 -12.04
CA MET A 36 43.57 -6.45 -12.04
C MET A 36 43.97 -6.72 -13.47
N LYS A 37 44.92 -5.92 -13.99
CA LYS A 37 45.67 -6.29 -15.17
C LYS A 37 46.67 -7.36 -14.73
N GLY A 38 46.47 -8.58 -15.21
CA GLY A 38 47.57 -9.54 -15.35
C GLY A 38 47.64 -10.72 -14.41
N GLU A 39 46.53 -11.44 -14.18
CA GLU A 39 46.63 -12.82 -13.73
C GLU A 39 45.65 -13.70 -14.52
N LYS A 40 46.17 -14.87 -14.90
CA LYS A 40 45.49 -15.90 -15.71
C LYS A 40 44.12 -16.21 -15.11
N SER A 41 43.13 -16.31 -15.99
CA SER A 41 41.83 -16.88 -15.74
C SER A 41 41.90 -18.04 -14.74
N SER A 42 41.86 -17.74 -13.46
CA SER A 42 41.43 -18.66 -12.44
C SER A 42 39.93 -18.75 -12.59
N SER A 43 39.42 -19.89 -12.94
CA SER A 43 38.00 -20.24 -12.86
C SER A 43 37.50 -19.78 -11.48
N PHE A 44 36.79 -18.65 -11.44
CA PHE A 44 36.02 -18.30 -10.27
C PHE A 44 34.95 -19.37 -10.11
N HIS A 45 35.24 -20.36 -9.29
CA HIS A 45 34.20 -21.20 -8.74
C HIS A 45 33.38 -20.26 -7.87
N PHE A 46 32.19 -19.88 -8.33
CA PHE A 46 31.15 -19.35 -7.49
C PHE A 46 30.84 -20.45 -6.47
N ALA A 47 31.55 -20.45 -5.37
CA ALA A 47 31.20 -21.29 -4.23
C ALA A 47 29.81 -20.80 -3.79
N ASP A 48 28.87 -21.71 -3.92
CA ASP A 48 27.49 -21.65 -3.48
C ASP A 48 27.04 -20.35 -2.81
N ASN A 49 26.26 -19.53 -3.53
CA ASN A 49 25.41 -18.47 -2.99
C ASN A 49 26.07 -17.38 -2.15
N GLN A 50 27.41 -17.24 -2.18
CA GLN A 50 28.07 -16.13 -1.47
C GLN A 50 28.13 -14.88 -2.35
N PRO A 51 27.68 -13.73 -1.82
CA PRO A 51 27.76 -12.46 -2.55
C PRO A 51 29.22 -12.02 -2.71
N LEU A 52 29.53 -11.45 -3.86
CA LEU A 52 30.78 -10.71 -4.04
C LEU A 52 30.77 -9.44 -3.19
N PRO A 53 31.93 -8.94 -2.73
CA PRO A 53 31.99 -7.64 -2.05
C PRO A 53 31.46 -6.53 -2.96
N GLY A 54 30.60 -5.67 -2.43
CA GLY A 54 30.03 -4.58 -3.22
C GLY A 54 28.76 -4.01 -2.58
N GLU A 55 28.21 -2.98 -3.20
CA GLU A 55 26.96 -2.37 -2.80
C GLU A 55 25.80 -3.00 -3.57
N TYR A 56 24.80 -3.46 -2.82
CA TYR A 56 23.60 -4.12 -3.34
C TYR A 56 22.35 -3.48 -2.76
N GLU A 57 21.33 -3.31 -3.56
CA GLU A 57 19.98 -3.04 -3.08
C GLU A 57 19.26 -4.35 -2.80
N LEU A 58 19.04 -4.67 -1.52
CA LEU A 58 18.52 -5.94 -1.06
C LEU A 58 17.14 -5.82 -0.45
N ASP A 59 16.27 -6.77 -0.79
CA ASP A 59 15.05 -7.01 -0.06
C ASP A 59 15.38 -7.70 1.27
N ILE A 60 15.12 -7.05 2.40
CA ILE A 60 15.44 -7.55 3.73
C ILE A 60 14.22 -8.17 4.37
N TYR A 61 14.38 -9.41 4.83
CA TYR A 61 13.39 -10.15 5.60
C TYR A 61 13.91 -10.37 7.02
N VAL A 62 13.11 -10.08 8.03
CA VAL A 62 13.38 -10.41 9.43
C VAL A 62 12.37 -11.45 9.87
N ASN A 63 12.84 -12.65 10.24
CA ASN A 63 11.99 -13.78 10.61
C ASN A 63 10.88 -14.06 9.56
N LYS A 64 11.26 -14.07 8.27
CA LYS A 64 10.40 -14.28 7.11
C LYS A 64 9.37 -13.15 6.84
N GLN A 65 9.45 -12.03 7.56
CA GLN A 65 8.66 -10.85 7.29
C GLN A 65 9.49 -9.83 6.51
N TRP A 66 9.00 -9.42 5.36
CA TRP A 66 9.64 -8.36 4.57
C TRP A 66 9.64 -7.03 5.33
N ARG A 67 10.79 -6.37 5.40
CA ARG A 67 11.01 -5.14 6.16
C ARG A 67 11.39 -3.93 5.28
N GLY A 68 11.54 -4.14 4.00
CA GLY A 68 11.89 -3.09 3.05
C GLY A 68 13.08 -3.47 2.18
N LYS A 69 13.40 -2.56 1.27
CA LYS A 69 14.54 -2.66 0.36
C LYS A 69 15.57 -1.58 0.73
N TYR A 70 16.79 -2.00 0.98
CA TYR A 70 17.85 -1.11 1.47
C TYR A 70 19.17 -1.36 0.78
N PRO A 71 20.00 -0.30 0.59
CA PRO A 71 21.36 -0.44 0.11
C PRO A 71 22.24 -1.04 1.23
N ILE A 72 22.90 -2.15 0.94
CA ILE A 72 23.83 -2.86 1.83
C ILE A 72 25.18 -2.97 1.17
N VAL A 73 26.24 -2.56 1.87
CA VAL A 73 27.62 -2.79 1.45
C VAL A 73 28.08 -4.13 2.05
N VAL A 74 28.14 -5.13 1.17
CA VAL A 74 28.61 -6.47 1.56
C VAL A 74 30.14 -6.48 1.62
N ALA A 75 30.70 -6.91 2.74
CA ALA A 75 32.14 -7.01 2.93
C ALA A 75 32.72 -8.25 2.22
N SER A 76 34.04 -8.33 2.09
CA SER A 76 34.74 -9.48 1.52
C SER A 76 34.47 -10.77 2.28
N ASN A 77 34.27 -10.69 3.60
CA ASN A 77 33.68 -11.73 4.40
C ASN A 77 32.27 -11.27 4.78
N PRO A 78 31.22 -11.98 4.36
CA PRO A 78 29.83 -11.61 4.65
C PRO A 78 29.52 -11.42 6.15
N ASP A 79 30.24 -12.11 7.01
CA ASP A 79 30.11 -11.98 8.47
C ASP A 79 30.53 -10.59 8.99
N ASP A 80 31.37 -9.88 8.23
CA ASP A 80 31.85 -8.54 8.56
C ASP A 80 30.98 -7.44 7.90
N THR A 81 29.88 -7.84 7.27
CA THR A 81 28.93 -6.91 6.64
C THR A 81 28.37 -5.94 7.67
N CYS A 82 28.44 -4.68 7.34
CA CYS A 82 28.07 -3.57 8.18
C CYS A 82 26.59 -3.25 8.12
N LEU A 83 25.93 -3.24 9.26
CA LEU A 83 24.58 -2.74 9.42
C LEU A 83 24.62 -1.47 10.29
N SER A 84 24.13 -0.36 9.78
CA SER A 84 24.07 0.87 10.57
C SER A 84 23.00 0.78 11.67
N SER A 85 23.17 1.52 12.77
CA SER A 85 22.17 1.59 13.82
C SER A 85 20.81 2.10 13.31
N THR A 86 20.85 3.03 12.36
CA THR A 86 19.64 3.54 11.69
C THR A 86 18.92 2.43 10.93
N LEU A 87 19.65 1.61 10.18
CA LEU A 87 19.06 0.50 9.44
C LEU A 87 18.48 -0.56 10.40
N LEU A 88 19.19 -0.92 11.47
CA LEU A 88 18.67 -1.87 12.47
C LEU A 88 17.36 -1.39 13.09
N ASN A 89 17.27 -0.09 13.42
CA ASN A 89 16.03 0.50 13.92
C ASN A 89 14.91 0.46 12.88
N GLN A 90 15.20 0.77 11.62
CA GLN A 90 14.22 0.69 10.51
C GLN A 90 13.72 -0.75 10.29
N LEU A 91 14.58 -1.73 10.49
CA LEU A 91 14.22 -3.14 10.43
C LEU A 91 13.44 -3.63 11.66
N GLY A 92 13.30 -2.79 12.70
CA GLY A 92 12.69 -3.16 13.97
C GLY A 92 13.56 -4.10 14.80
N ILE A 93 14.88 -4.00 14.66
CA ILE A 93 15.84 -4.82 15.43
C ILE A 93 16.38 -4.00 16.58
N LYS A 94 16.09 -4.43 17.81
CA LYS A 94 16.64 -3.83 19.04
C LYS A 94 18.06 -4.37 19.25
N ALA A 95 19.06 -3.61 18.85
CA ALA A 95 20.43 -3.95 19.18
C ALA A 95 20.71 -3.74 20.67
N ASP A 96 21.67 -4.49 21.22
CA ASP A 96 22.04 -4.40 22.62
C ASP A 96 22.48 -2.95 22.97
N SER A 97 21.78 -2.31 23.91
CA SER A 97 21.87 -0.88 24.22
C SER A 97 23.28 -0.40 24.64
N ALA A 98 24.11 -1.32 25.11
CA ALA A 98 25.49 -1.04 25.46
C ALA A 98 26.39 -0.70 24.25
N GLN A 99 25.99 -1.10 23.03
CA GLN A 99 26.74 -0.87 21.79
C GLN A 99 26.15 0.25 20.92
N MET A 100 24.88 0.61 21.11
CA MET A 100 24.23 1.71 20.40
C MET A 100 24.73 3.11 20.78
N ALA A 101 25.46 3.23 21.88
CA ALA A 101 25.87 4.52 22.48
C ALA A 101 26.91 5.33 21.68
N LYS A 102 27.32 4.85 20.51
CA LYS A 102 28.22 5.58 19.61
C LYS A 102 27.53 5.79 18.28
N ASP A 103 27.08 7.01 18.05
CA ASP A 103 26.47 7.45 16.81
C ASP A 103 27.19 6.92 15.56
N ASN A 104 26.39 6.35 14.64
CA ASN A 104 26.80 5.88 13.32
C ASN A 104 27.90 4.81 13.24
N GLN A 105 28.11 4.02 14.26
CA GLN A 105 29.05 2.91 14.12
C GLN A 105 28.40 1.72 13.41
N CYS A 106 29.12 1.23 12.42
CA CYS A 106 28.93 -0.01 11.74
C CYS A 106 28.97 -1.17 12.72
N MET A 107 27.88 -1.94 12.80
CA MET A 107 27.82 -3.16 13.61
C MET A 107 27.62 -4.36 12.72
N THR A 108 28.33 -5.44 12.99
CA THR A 108 27.99 -6.74 12.38
C THR A 108 26.74 -7.29 13.03
N LEU A 109 25.99 -8.14 12.33
CA LEU A 109 24.79 -8.76 12.91
C LEU A 109 25.11 -9.49 14.22
N LYS A 110 26.21 -10.22 14.27
CA LYS A 110 26.65 -10.96 15.46
C LYS A 110 26.95 -10.06 16.65
N SER A 111 27.41 -8.83 16.39
CA SER A 111 27.68 -7.84 17.45
C SER A 111 26.41 -7.12 17.90
N ALA A 112 25.45 -6.90 17.00
CA ALA A 112 24.19 -6.23 17.28
C ALA A 112 23.20 -7.14 18.03
N VAL A 113 23.18 -8.44 17.69
CA VAL A 113 22.19 -9.40 18.21
C VAL A 113 22.87 -10.72 18.54
N ARG A 114 22.80 -11.13 19.80
CA ARG A 114 23.30 -12.47 20.20
C ARG A 114 22.44 -13.55 19.55
N SER A 115 23.07 -14.50 18.90
CA SER A 115 22.42 -15.64 18.24
C SER A 115 21.58 -15.25 17.01
N GLY A 116 21.79 -14.09 16.42
CA GLY A 116 21.25 -13.75 15.12
C GLY A 116 21.99 -14.48 13.99
N SER A 117 21.27 -14.97 13.00
CA SER A 117 21.83 -15.56 11.78
C SER A 117 21.28 -14.83 10.54
N TYR A 118 21.99 -14.97 9.44
CA TYR A 118 21.56 -14.41 8.17
C TYR A 118 21.79 -15.41 7.03
N THR A 119 20.95 -15.32 6.01
CA THR A 119 21.11 -16.06 4.76
C THR A 119 21.01 -15.08 3.60
N PHE A 120 22.00 -15.09 2.73
CA PHE A 120 22.04 -14.23 1.56
C PHE A 120 21.63 -15.02 0.32
N ASN A 121 20.63 -14.53 -0.41
CA ASN A 121 20.24 -15.11 -1.70
C ASN A 121 20.49 -14.07 -2.81
N ILE A 122 21.68 -14.14 -3.43
CA ILE A 122 22.10 -13.20 -4.46
C ILE A 122 21.24 -13.29 -5.73
N ASN A 123 20.68 -14.46 -6.03
CA ASN A 123 19.92 -14.68 -7.27
C ASN A 123 18.63 -13.84 -7.30
N ILE A 124 18.09 -13.51 -6.14
CA ILE A 124 16.87 -12.69 -6.00
C ILE A 124 17.12 -11.41 -5.21
N PHE A 125 18.38 -11.06 -4.94
CA PHE A 125 18.76 -9.88 -4.17
C PHE A 125 18.06 -9.79 -2.80
N GLN A 126 18.04 -10.90 -2.07
CA GLN A 126 17.36 -11.04 -0.79
C GLN A 126 18.33 -11.34 0.35
N LEU A 127 18.11 -10.69 1.49
CA LEU A 127 18.80 -10.95 2.76
C LEU A 127 17.77 -11.36 3.80
N ASP A 128 17.84 -12.62 4.23
CA ASP A 128 17.03 -13.17 5.32
C ASP A 128 17.79 -13.07 6.63
N LEU A 129 17.21 -12.40 7.63
CA LEU A 129 17.71 -12.25 8.97
C LEU A 129 16.85 -13.09 9.92
N GLU A 130 17.46 -14.05 10.60
CA GLU A 130 16.83 -14.80 11.67
C GLU A 130 17.26 -14.20 13.02
N ILE A 131 16.34 -13.50 13.66
CA ILE A 131 16.59 -12.73 14.89
C ILE A 131 15.74 -13.29 16.01
N PRO A 132 16.31 -13.59 17.21
CA PRO A 132 15.52 -13.99 18.36
C PRO A 132 14.45 -12.93 18.70
N GLN A 133 13.25 -13.36 19.03
CA GLN A 133 12.10 -12.47 19.24
C GLN A 133 12.34 -11.38 20.30
N ALA A 134 13.17 -11.63 21.29
CA ALA A 134 13.53 -10.63 22.29
C ALA A 134 14.20 -9.38 21.70
N TYR A 135 14.81 -9.50 20.53
CA TYR A 135 15.49 -8.42 19.82
C TYR A 135 14.69 -7.88 18.62
N VAL A 136 13.49 -8.40 18.36
CA VAL A 136 12.64 -7.93 17.26
C VAL A 136 11.50 -7.07 17.81
N GLU A 137 11.33 -5.91 17.21
CA GLU A 137 10.13 -5.10 17.42
C GLU A 137 8.98 -5.66 16.56
N ASP A 138 7.82 -5.81 17.18
CA ASP A 138 6.64 -6.33 16.50
C ASP A 138 6.05 -5.22 15.61
N LEU A 139 6.60 -5.08 14.40
CA LEU A 139 6.07 -4.15 13.41
C LEU A 139 4.82 -4.77 12.78
N GLU A 140 3.79 -3.95 12.66
CA GLU A 140 2.52 -4.34 12.01
C GLU A 140 2.76 -4.72 10.55
N ARG A 141 2.04 -5.73 10.06
CA ARG A 141 2.19 -6.21 8.67
C ARG A 141 1.83 -5.11 7.67
N GLY A 142 2.64 -4.99 6.61
CA GLY A 142 2.48 -3.95 5.61
C GLY A 142 2.91 -2.57 6.09
N TYR A 143 3.51 -2.46 7.28
CA TYR A 143 4.17 -1.22 7.68
C TYR A 143 5.42 -1.01 6.82
N VAL A 144 5.46 0.12 6.14
CA VAL A 144 6.63 0.60 5.41
C VAL A 144 7.00 1.96 5.97
N ALA A 145 8.24 2.11 6.43
CA ALA A 145 8.71 3.38 6.98
C ALA A 145 8.59 4.50 5.93
N PRO A 146 8.07 5.68 6.28
CA PRO A 146 7.85 6.78 5.32
C PRO A 146 9.10 7.21 4.55
N GLU A 147 10.28 7.00 5.12
CA GLU A 147 11.57 7.31 4.50
C GLU A 147 11.90 6.40 3.32
N SER A 148 11.34 5.18 3.33
CA SER A 148 11.52 4.18 2.26
C SER A 148 10.41 4.19 1.21
N TRP A 149 9.46 5.14 1.30
CA TRP A 149 8.40 5.24 0.30
C TRP A 149 8.94 5.67 -1.05
N ASP A 150 8.70 4.84 -2.06
CA ASP A 150 9.04 5.17 -3.44
C ASP A 150 8.07 6.23 -3.98
N ARG A 151 8.63 7.28 -4.58
CA ARG A 151 7.86 8.35 -5.23
C ARG A 151 7.36 7.97 -6.62
N GLY A 152 7.76 6.80 -7.11
CA GLY A 152 7.51 6.33 -8.45
C GLY A 152 8.41 7.01 -9.50
N VAL A 153 8.38 6.46 -10.69
CA VAL A 153 9.14 6.98 -11.84
C VAL A 153 8.35 8.08 -12.55
N ASN A 154 9.05 9.03 -13.19
CA ASN A 154 8.41 9.97 -14.10
C ASN A 154 7.90 9.20 -15.32
N ALA A 155 6.59 9.18 -15.52
CA ALA A 155 5.95 8.40 -16.55
C ALA A 155 4.64 9.03 -17.01
N LEU A 156 4.34 8.91 -18.30
CA LEU A 156 3.03 9.15 -18.87
C LEU A 156 2.43 7.80 -19.29
N TYR A 157 1.23 7.52 -18.86
CA TYR A 157 0.54 6.28 -19.21
C TYR A 157 -0.93 6.53 -19.53
N THR A 158 -1.49 5.63 -20.32
CA THR A 158 -2.92 5.63 -20.65
C THR A 158 -3.40 4.19 -20.77
N SER A 159 -4.42 3.83 -20.00
CA SER A 159 -5.22 2.66 -20.29
C SER A 159 -6.51 3.07 -20.99
N TYR A 160 -6.94 2.26 -21.94
CA TYR A 160 -8.12 2.55 -22.75
C TYR A 160 -9.02 1.34 -22.89
N TYR A 161 -10.29 1.61 -22.98
CA TYR A 161 -11.32 0.64 -23.30
C TYR A 161 -12.14 1.19 -24.49
N LEU A 162 -12.22 0.40 -25.57
CA LEU A 162 -12.99 0.75 -26.77
C LEU A 162 -14.06 -0.32 -26.99
N SER A 163 -15.28 0.11 -27.20
CA SER A 163 -16.41 -0.76 -27.51
C SER A 163 -17.23 -0.16 -28.63
N GLN A 164 -17.62 -1.01 -29.57
CA GLN A 164 -18.56 -0.66 -30.63
C GLN A 164 -19.67 -1.69 -30.66
N TYR A 165 -20.88 -1.23 -30.53
CA TYR A 165 -22.08 -2.04 -30.66
C TYR A 165 -22.75 -1.75 -31.99
N TYR A 166 -23.11 -2.80 -32.70
CA TYR A 166 -23.86 -2.73 -33.94
C TYR A 166 -25.05 -3.69 -33.86
N SER A 167 -26.24 -3.22 -34.19
CA SER A 167 -27.44 -4.05 -34.29
C SER A 167 -28.23 -3.68 -35.55
N ASP A 168 -28.66 -4.71 -36.26
CA ASP A 168 -29.49 -4.58 -37.45
C ASP A 168 -30.88 -5.16 -37.18
N TYR A 169 -31.89 -4.33 -37.26
CA TYR A 169 -33.28 -4.73 -37.06
C TYR A 169 -34.01 -4.66 -38.41
N LYS A 170 -34.54 -5.81 -38.83
CA LYS A 170 -35.22 -6.03 -40.12
C LYS A 170 -36.26 -4.98 -40.50
N ASN A 171 -36.86 -4.24 -39.54
CA ASN A 171 -37.92 -3.23 -39.77
C ASN A 171 -37.63 -1.88 -39.11
N ASN A 172 -36.52 -1.68 -38.43
CA ASN A 172 -36.27 -0.48 -37.62
C ASN A 172 -34.92 0.19 -37.87
N GLY A 173 -34.21 -0.23 -38.91
CA GLY A 173 -32.91 0.33 -39.27
C GLY A 173 -31.76 -0.20 -38.43
N ASN A 174 -30.55 0.23 -38.76
CA ASN A 174 -29.32 -0.15 -38.10
C ASN A 174 -29.11 0.79 -36.91
N ASN A 175 -28.68 0.27 -35.78
CA ASN A 175 -28.26 1.08 -34.65
C ASN A 175 -26.75 0.80 -34.37
N LYS A 176 -25.99 1.87 -34.32
CA LYS A 176 -24.56 1.82 -34.04
C LYS A 176 -24.22 2.74 -32.87
N SER A 177 -23.57 2.20 -31.87
CA SER A 177 -23.02 3.01 -30.77
C SER A 177 -21.52 2.73 -30.59
N THR A 178 -20.79 3.78 -30.32
CA THR A 178 -19.35 3.71 -30.03
C THR A 178 -19.12 4.31 -28.65
N TYR A 179 -18.38 3.59 -27.82
CA TYR A 179 -17.97 4.03 -26.49
C TYR A 179 -16.45 3.87 -26.36
N ALA A 180 -15.79 4.88 -25.83
CA ALA A 180 -14.40 4.82 -25.46
C ALA A 180 -14.18 5.42 -24.07
N ARG A 181 -13.35 4.79 -23.25
CA ARG A 181 -12.90 5.33 -21.97
C ARG A 181 -11.39 5.38 -21.97
N PHE A 182 -10.86 6.47 -21.47
CA PHE A 182 -9.43 6.71 -21.32
C PHE A 182 -9.13 7.04 -19.86
N ASN A 183 -8.24 6.26 -19.27
CA ASN A 183 -7.73 6.52 -17.94
C ASN A 183 -6.23 6.81 -18.08
N SER A 184 -5.88 8.09 -17.95
CA SER A 184 -4.53 8.59 -18.22
C SER A 184 -3.92 9.17 -16.96
N GLY A 185 -2.61 8.98 -16.81
CA GLY A 185 -1.86 9.56 -15.71
C GLY A 185 -0.50 10.07 -16.14
N LEU A 186 -0.04 11.11 -15.46
CA LEU A 186 1.30 11.67 -15.61
C LEU A 186 1.93 11.78 -14.22
N ASN A 187 2.99 11.04 -14.01
CA ASN A 187 3.80 11.16 -12.79
C ASN A 187 4.99 12.07 -13.08
N LEU A 188 5.16 13.10 -12.29
CA LEU A 188 6.30 14.02 -12.38
C LEU A 188 6.77 14.36 -10.97
N LEU A 189 7.98 13.91 -10.63
CA LEU A 189 8.53 14.04 -9.27
C LEU A 189 7.60 13.37 -8.23
N SER A 190 7.06 14.18 -7.30
CA SER A 190 6.13 13.70 -6.26
C SER A 190 4.67 14.04 -6.57
N TRP A 191 4.36 14.55 -7.77
CA TRP A 191 3.02 14.91 -8.20
C TRP A 191 2.50 13.91 -9.22
N GLN A 192 1.23 13.59 -9.11
CA GLN A 192 0.54 12.66 -9.99
C GLN A 192 -0.71 13.34 -10.54
N LEU A 193 -0.77 13.47 -11.87
CA LEU A 193 -1.97 13.95 -12.56
C LEU A 193 -2.79 12.74 -13.00
N HIS A 194 -4.06 12.72 -12.68
CA HIS A 194 -5.03 11.70 -13.07
C HIS A 194 -6.14 12.28 -13.91
N SER A 195 -6.47 11.61 -15.01
CA SER A 195 -7.54 11.98 -15.92
C SER A 195 -8.37 10.75 -16.28
N ASP A 196 -9.67 10.81 -16.05
CA ASP A 196 -10.65 9.84 -16.53
C ASP A 196 -11.61 10.55 -17.49
N ALA A 197 -11.62 10.11 -18.74
CA ALA A 197 -12.45 10.69 -19.78
C ALA A 197 -13.18 9.62 -20.59
N THR A 198 -14.40 9.92 -21.00
CA THR A 198 -15.22 9.04 -21.83
C THR A 198 -15.61 9.74 -23.11
N TYR A 199 -15.70 8.97 -24.17
CA TYR A 199 -16.27 9.35 -25.44
C TYR A 199 -17.43 8.44 -25.78
N SER A 200 -18.57 8.99 -26.11
CA SER A 200 -19.73 8.24 -26.56
C SER A 200 -20.30 8.83 -27.84
N LYS A 201 -20.75 7.96 -28.76
CA LYS A 201 -21.40 8.34 -29.99
C LYS A 201 -22.48 7.34 -30.33
N ALA A 202 -23.73 7.82 -30.47
CA ALA A 202 -24.82 7.06 -31.01
C ALA A 202 -24.90 7.27 -32.54
N ASP A 203 -25.64 6.40 -33.24
CA ASP A 203 -25.69 6.34 -34.71
C ASP A 203 -26.11 7.67 -35.36
N SER A 204 -27.12 8.35 -34.80
CA SER A 204 -27.66 9.61 -35.32
C SER A 204 -27.14 10.85 -34.59
N GLY A 205 -26.20 10.72 -33.65
CA GLY A 205 -25.72 11.81 -32.82
C GLY A 205 -24.31 12.29 -33.14
N SER A 206 -23.99 13.49 -32.71
CA SER A 206 -22.60 13.95 -32.58
C SER A 206 -21.93 13.18 -31.47
N GLY A 207 -20.61 12.90 -31.63
CA GLY A 207 -19.84 12.33 -30.54
C GLY A 207 -19.71 13.32 -29.40
N ASP A 208 -19.85 12.81 -28.19
CA ASP A 208 -19.73 13.58 -26.94
C ASP A 208 -18.51 13.13 -26.13
N TRP A 209 -17.72 14.11 -25.69
CA TRP A 209 -16.58 13.91 -24.79
C TRP A 209 -16.94 14.39 -23.40
N LYS A 210 -16.75 13.51 -22.43
CA LYS A 210 -17.00 13.84 -21.04
C LYS A 210 -15.75 13.58 -20.21
N SER A 211 -15.29 14.61 -19.49
CA SER A 211 -14.28 14.47 -18.45
C SER A 211 -14.96 14.06 -17.15
N ASN A 212 -14.72 12.87 -16.66
CA ASN A 212 -15.29 12.37 -15.41
C ASN A 212 -14.54 12.94 -14.21
N THR A 213 -13.20 12.87 -14.25
CA THR A 213 -12.32 13.45 -13.24
C THR A 213 -11.03 13.95 -13.88
N LEU A 214 -10.49 15.03 -13.33
CA LEU A 214 -9.17 15.56 -13.69
C LEU A 214 -8.57 16.23 -12.46
N TYR A 215 -7.61 15.60 -11.81
CA TYR A 215 -7.00 16.15 -10.62
C TYR A 215 -5.51 15.84 -10.54
N LEU A 216 -4.82 16.72 -9.83
CA LEU A 216 -3.42 16.57 -9.42
C LEU A 216 -3.38 16.13 -7.97
N GLU A 217 -2.57 15.15 -7.62
CA GLU A 217 -2.42 14.71 -6.24
C GLU A 217 -0.97 14.58 -5.78
N ARG A 218 -0.80 14.66 -4.47
CA ARG A 218 0.47 14.41 -3.79
C ARG A 218 0.23 13.88 -2.39
N GLY A 219 0.93 12.78 -2.04
CA GLY A 219 0.97 12.24 -0.69
C GLY A 219 1.93 12.99 0.23
N PHE A 220 1.56 13.11 1.51
CA PHE A 220 2.36 13.74 2.57
C PHE A 220 2.51 12.76 3.74
N ALA A 221 3.69 12.16 3.87
CA ALA A 221 4.00 11.17 4.90
C ALA A 221 3.78 11.66 6.35
N PRO A 222 4.15 12.90 6.76
CA PRO A 222 4.00 13.32 8.15
C PRO A 222 2.56 13.33 8.67
N ILE A 223 1.60 13.54 7.77
CA ILE A 223 0.17 13.55 8.12
C ILE A 223 -0.56 12.29 7.65
N LEU A 224 0.16 11.37 7.00
CA LEU A 224 -0.39 10.16 6.37
C LEU A 224 -1.62 10.50 5.51
N GLY A 225 -1.50 11.55 4.71
CA GLY A 225 -2.61 12.10 3.96
C GLY A 225 -2.21 12.54 2.57
N THR A 226 -3.23 12.69 1.71
CA THR A 226 -3.11 13.06 0.31
C THR A 226 -3.85 14.37 0.05
N LEU A 227 -3.17 15.29 -0.61
CA LEU A 227 -3.74 16.52 -1.14
C LEU A 227 -4.12 16.30 -2.61
N ARG A 228 -5.37 16.60 -2.97
CA ARG A 228 -5.86 16.62 -4.35
C ARG A 228 -6.33 18.01 -4.73
N ALA A 229 -6.10 18.42 -5.98
CA ALA A 229 -6.58 19.66 -6.54
C ALA A 229 -7.08 19.42 -7.96
N GLY A 230 -8.31 19.85 -8.28
CA GLY A 230 -8.93 19.67 -9.59
C GLY A 230 -10.41 19.33 -9.55
N ASP A 231 -10.88 18.55 -10.53
CA ASP A 231 -12.26 18.07 -10.65
C ASP A 231 -12.34 16.64 -10.10
N MET A 232 -13.04 16.47 -8.98
CA MET A 232 -13.09 15.22 -8.21
C MET A 232 -14.37 15.11 -7.38
N TYR A 233 -14.45 14.04 -6.57
CA TYR A 233 -15.55 13.82 -5.64
C TYR A 233 -15.07 13.96 -4.19
N THR A 234 -15.97 14.42 -3.30
CA THR A 234 -15.77 14.31 -1.85
C THR A 234 -15.90 12.86 -1.40
N SER A 235 -15.53 12.56 -0.15
CA SER A 235 -15.82 11.27 0.48
C SER A 235 -17.32 11.08 0.71
N ALA A 236 -17.77 9.83 0.60
CA ALA A 236 -19.13 9.40 0.95
C ALA A 236 -19.23 8.79 2.35
N ASP A 237 -18.24 9.01 3.22
CA ASP A 237 -18.20 8.34 4.53
C ASP A 237 -19.28 8.86 5.49
N ILE A 238 -19.52 10.17 5.51
CA ILE A 238 -20.44 10.83 6.46
C ILE A 238 -21.53 11.62 5.73
N PHE A 239 -21.19 12.30 4.66
CA PHE A 239 -22.13 12.98 3.76
C PHE A 239 -22.13 12.30 2.41
N ASP A 240 -23.17 12.51 1.62
CA ASP A 240 -23.18 12.05 0.25
C ASP A 240 -22.03 12.66 -0.56
N ALA A 241 -21.48 11.88 -1.49
CA ALA A 241 -20.40 12.35 -2.34
C ALA A 241 -20.88 13.45 -3.29
N VAL A 242 -20.19 14.57 -3.29
CA VAL A 242 -20.43 15.70 -4.18
C VAL A 242 -19.28 15.81 -5.18
N ARG A 243 -19.61 15.91 -6.49
CA ARG A 243 -18.63 16.27 -7.50
C ARG A 243 -18.33 17.76 -7.42
N PHE A 244 -17.05 18.11 -7.39
CA PHE A 244 -16.63 19.50 -7.25
C PHE A 244 -15.28 19.75 -7.91
N ARG A 245 -15.04 21.03 -8.17
CA ARG A 245 -13.74 21.54 -8.58
C ARG A 245 -13.16 22.38 -7.47
N GLY A 246 -12.01 21.94 -6.95
CA GLY A 246 -11.42 22.58 -5.78
C GLY A 246 -10.21 21.82 -5.23
N VAL A 247 -10.09 21.86 -3.91
CA VAL A 247 -8.99 21.22 -3.17
C VAL A 247 -9.56 20.28 -2.12
N ARG A 248 -8.94 19.12 -1.94
CA ARG A 248 -9.28 18.13 -0.91
C ARG A 248 -8.02 17.62 -0.24
N LEU A 249 -8.02 17.66 1.08
CA LEU A 249 -6.99 17.04 1.93
C LEU A 249 -7.65 15.94 2.77
N PHE A 250 -7.15 14.73 2.66
CA PHE A 250 -7.72 13.60 3.38
C PHE A 250 -6.65 12.64 3.88
N ARG A 251 -6.96 11.92 4.94
CA ARG A 251 -6.11 10.82 5.40
C ARG A 251 -6.20 9.67 4.43
N ASP A 252 -5.05 9.25 3.91
CA ASP A 252 -4.98 8.11 3.03
C ASP A 252 -4.77 6.83 3.86
N MET A 253 -5.82 6.03 3.94
CA MET A 253 -5.78 4.79 4.72
C MET A 253 -4.78 3.77 4.15
N GLN A 254 -4.43 3.86 2.87
CA GLN A 254 -3.42 3.00 2.25
C GLN A 254 -2.00 3.29 2.74
N MET A 255 -1.76 4.47 3.33
CA MET A 255 -0.50 4.82 3.98
C MET A 255 -0.34 4.18 5.37
N LEU A 256 -1.37 3.52 5.86
CA LEU A 256 -1.36 2.81 7.13
C LEU A 256 -1.03 1.32 6.93
N PRO A 257 -0.50 0.65 7.96
CA PRO A 257 -0.39 -0.82 7.96
C PRO A 257 -1.72 -1.49 7.63
N ASN A 258 -1.66 -2.69 7.06
CA ASN A 258 -2.84 -3.40 6.58
C ASN A 258 -3.93 -3.59 7.65
N SER A 259 -3.50 -3.84 8.89
CA SER A 259 -4.39 -4.01 10.05
C SER A 259 -5.16 -2.74 10.40
N LYS A 260 -4.62 -1.56 10.08
CA LYS A 260 -5.23 -0.25 10.39
C LYS A 260 -6.05 0.34 9.25
N GLN A 261 -6.03 -0.28 8.08
CA GLN A 261 -6.80 0.20 6.92
C GLN A 261 -8.30 -0.03 7.08
N ASN A 262 -8.66 -1.11 7.77
CA ASN A 262 -10.04 -1.48 8.09
C ASN A 262 -10.19 -1.67 9.59
N PHE A 263 -11.43 -1.69 10.08
CA PHE A 263 -11.67 -2.02 11.47
C PHE A 263 -11.31 -3.47 11.74
N THR A 264 -10.40 -3.69 12.69
CA THR A 264 -10.09 -4.99 13.28
C THR A 264 -9.96 -4.81 14.80
N PRO A 265 -10.56 -5.67 15.62
CA PRO A 265 -10.43 -5.57 17.07
C PRO A 265 -9.01 -5.92 17.51
N ILE A 266 -8.53 -5.25 18.55
CA ILE A 266 -7.29 -5.64 19.21
C ILE A 266 -7.61 -6.76 20.19
N VAL A 267 -7.01 -7.94 19.99
CA VAL A 267 -7.12 -9.08 20.91
C VAL A 267 -6.14 -8.90 22.06
N GLN A 268 -6.63 -8.86 23.29
CA GLN A 268 -5.82 -8.67 24.48
C GLN A 268 -6.05 -9.81 25.47
N GLY A 269 -4.98 -10.23 26.15
CA GLY A 269 -5.04 -11.30 27.12
C GLY A 269 -3.84 -11.29 28.06
N ILE A 270 -3.81 -12.27 28.97
CA ILE A 270 -2.69 -12.50 29.90
C ILE A 270 -2.27 -13.95 29.75
N ALA A 271 -1.01 -14.18 29.42
CA ALA A 271 -0.38 -15.50 29.42
C ALA A 271 0.34 -15.72 30.77
N GLN A 272 0.13 -16.86 31.39
CA GLN A 272 0.77 -17.18 32.67
C GLN A 272 2.18 -17.77 32.49
N SER A 273 2.40 -18.39 31.32
CA SER A 273 3.69 -18.94 30.89
C SER A 273 3.96 -18.55 29.45
N ASN A 274 4.98 -19.11 28.82
CA ASN A 274 5.10 -19.06 27.36
C ASN A 274 3.87 -19.77 26.77
N ALA A 275 3.06 -19.04 26.00
CA ALA A 275 1.80 -19.54 25.48
C ALA A 275 1.68 -19.37 23.99
N LEU A 276 1.01 -20.30 23.34
CA LEU A 276 0.60 -20.18 21.95
C LEU A 276 -0.80 -19.61 21.89
N VAL A 277 -0.92 -18.39 21.37
CA VAL A 277 -2.22 -17.74 21.10
C VAL A 277 -2.65 -18.06 19.67
N THR A 278 -3.79 -18.71 19.55
CA THR A 278 -4.43 -18.99 18.25
C THR A 278 -5.73 -18.20 18.16
N ILE A 279 -5.95 -17.50 17.07
CA ILE A 279 -7.18 -16.75 16.78
C ILE A 279 -7.82 -17.37 15.56
N GLU A 280 -9.06 -17.76 15.71
CA GLU A 280 -9.85 -18.38 14.64
C GLU A 280 -11.08 -17.54 14.32
N GLN A 281 -11.48 -17.54 13.05
CA GLN A 281 -12.72 -16.93 12.55
C GLN A 281 -13.47 -17.97 11.72
N ASN A 282 -14.71 -18.26 12.09
CA ASN A 282 -15.51 -19.31 11.43
C ASN A 282 -14.80 -20.69 11.37
N GLY A 283 -14.00 -21.04 12.39
CA GLY A 283 -13.23 -22.28 12.44
C GLY A 283 -11.96 -22.31 11.60
N PHE A 284 -11.56 -21.19 11.00
CA PHE A 284 -10.29 -21.04 10.29
C PHE A 284 -9.30 -20.21 11.11
N THR A 285 -8.09 -20.70 11.29
CA THR A 285 -7.01 -19.95 11.95
C THR A 285 -6.62 -18.74 11.09
N VAL A 286 -6.87 -17.53 11.61
CA VAL A 286 -6.52 -16.27 10.98
C VAL A 286 -5.20 -15.71 11.51
N TYR A 287 -4.83 -16.08 12.74
CA TYR A 287 -3.58 -15.63 13.36
C TYR A 287 -3.10 -16.63 14.41
N GLN A 288 -1.78 -16.78 14.51
CA GLN A 288 -1.14 -17.60 15.54
C GLN A 288 0.19 -16.98 15.94
N LYS A 289 0.44 -16.88 17.25
CA LYS A 289 1.66 -16.29 17.78
C LYS A 289 2.01 -16.87 19.15
N GLU A 290 3.31 -17.13 19.36
CA GLU A 290 3.83 -17.39 20.70
C GLU A 290 4.02 -16.07 21.45
N VAL A 291 3.55 -16.02 22.68
CA VAL A 291 3.67 -14.86 23.57
C VAL A 291 4.39 -15.25 24.87
N PRO A 292 5.24 -14.35 25.41
CA PRO A 292 5.88 -14.57 26.71
C PRO A 292 4.85 -14.42 27.85
N PRO A 293 5.20 -14.84 29.07
CA PRO A 293 4.38 -14.60 30.27
C PRO A 293 4.09 -13.11 30.45
N GLY A 294 2.85 -12.80 30.80
CA GLY A 294 2.39 -11.43 31.04
C GLY A 294 1.25 -10.99 30.09
N PRO A 295 0.88 -9.70 30.16
CA PRO A 295 -0.15 -9.15 29.28
C PRO A 295 0.36 -9.09 27.84
N PHE A 296 -0.52 -9.45 26.90
CA PHE A 296 -0.27 -9.31 25.47
C PHE A 296 -1.40 -8.57 24.77
N ALA A 297 -1.07 -7.93 23.65
CA ALA A 297 -2.01 -7.30 22.72
C ALA A 297 -1.64 -7.64 21.29
N ILE A 298 -2.59 -8.17 20.53
CA ILE A 298 -2.43 -8.52 19.12
C ILE A 298 -3.33 -7.58 18.33
N ALA A 299 -2.72 -6.63 17.63
CA ALA A 299 -3.41 -5.62 16.83
C ALA A 299 -3.30 -5.88 15.32
N ASP A 300 -2.35 -6.76 14.90
CA ASP A 300 -2.05 -7.02 13.50
C ASP A 300 -2.87 -8.21 12.96
N LEU A 301 -4.19 -8.06 12.98
CA LEU A 301 -5.10 -9.06 12.44
C LEU A 301 -5.51 -8.71 11.00
N GLN A 302 -5.51 -9.71 10.13
CA GLN A 302 -6.11 -9.62 8.80
C GLN A 302 -7.31 -10.55 8.75
N LEU A 303 -8.49 -9.97 8.92
CA LEU A 303 -9.74 -10.72 8.95
C LEU A 303 -10.33 -10.83 7.54
N ALA A 304 -10.83 -12.00 7.20
CA ALA A 304 -11.51 -12.24 5.93
C ALA A 304 -12.97 -11.86 6.08
N GLY A 305 -13.38 -10.73 5.48
CA GLY A 305 -14.79 -10.35 5.26
C GLY A 305 -15.71 -10.39 6.46
N GLY A 306 -16.83 -9.70 6.35
CA GLY A 306 -17.72 -9.32 7.42
C GLY A 306 -18.20 -10.36 8.44
N GLY A 307 -18.09 -9.97 9.69
CA GLY A 307 -19.08 -10.24 10.72
C GLY A 307 -19.11 -11.65 11.31
N ALA A 308 -17.98 -12.18 11.78
CA ALA A 308 -18.00 -13.33 12.69
C ALA A 308 -17.04 -13.07 13.85
N ASP A 309 -17.49 -13.37 15.06
CA ASP A 309 -16.68 -13.25 16.26
C ASP A 309 -15.38 -14.05 16.15
N LEU A 310 -14.37 -13.62 16.88
CA LEU A 310 -13.07 -14.29 16.91
C LEU A 310 -13.00 -15.20 18.12
N ASP A 311 -12.72 -16.48 17.86
CA ASP A 311 -12.40 -17.46 18.89
C ASP A 311 -10.90 -17.34 19.23
N VAL A 312 -10.59 -16.91 20.44
CA VAL A 312 -9.21 -16.78 20.92
C VAL A 312 -8.90 -17.93 21.85
N THR A 313 -7.88 -18.69 21.51
CA THR A 313 -7.39 -19.82 22.32
C THR A 313 -5.96 -19.52 22.77
N ILE A 314 -5.74 -19.50 24.08
CA ILE A 314 -4.42 -19.42 24.72
C ILE A 314 -4.06 -20.81 25.21
N ARG A 315 -3.00 -21.38 24.70
CA ARG A 315 -2.44 -22.68 25.16
C ARG A 315 -1.12 -22.43 25.87
N GLU A 316 -1.10 -22.64 27.17
CA GLU A 316 0.05 -22.44 28.02
C GLU A 316 1.09 -23.60 27.88
N ALA A 317 2.32 -23.39 28.34
CA ALA A 317 3.39 -24.38 28.30
C ALA A 317 3.06 -25.63 29.15
N ASP A 318 2.25 -25.53 30.21
CA ASP A 318 1.77 -26.65 31.00
C ASP A 318 0.64 -27.44 30.37
N GLY A 319 0.17 -27.01 29.18
CA GLY A 319 -0.93 -27.62 28.45
C GLY A 319 -2.32 -27.09 28.84
N SER A 320 -2.43 -26.19 29.80
CA SER A 320 -3.71 -25.55 30.10
C SER A 320 -4.19 -24.70 28.92
N VAL A 321 -5.52 -24.64 28.73
CA VAL A 321 -6.13 -23.95 27.60
C VAL A 321 -7.22 -23.02 28.12
N THR A 322 -7.09 -21.75 27.74
CA THR A 322 -8.11 -20.72 28.01
C THR A 322 -8.69 -20.25 26.67
N THR A 323 -10.03 -20.18 26.57
CA THR A 323 -10.71 -19.68 25.38
C THR A 323 -11.64 -18.55 25.73
N TYR A 324 -11.75 -17.55 24.83
CA TYR A 324 -12.72 -16.48 24.93
C TYR A 324 -13.07 -15.92 23.56
N LEU A 325 -14.23 -15.25 23.48
CA LEU A 325 -14.71 -14.63 22.24
C LEU A 325 -14.38 -13.15 22.22
N VAL A 326 -13.95 -12.65 21.07
CA VAL A 326 -13.81 -11.22 20.78
C VAL A 326 -14.83 -10.86 19.70
N PRO A 327 -15.79 -9.98 20.02
CA PRO A 327 -16.80 -9.59 19.04
C PRO A 327 -16.16 -8.89 17.85
N TYR A 328 -16.58 -9.30 16.66
CA TYR A 328 -16.19 -8.64 15.44
C TYR A 328 -17.36 -8.52 14.47
N SER A 329 -17.68 -7.32 14.12
CA SER A 329 -18.69 -7.00 13.12
C SER A 329 -18.09 -5.96 12.15
N SER A 330 -18.19 -6.23 10.86
CA SER A 330 -17.76 -5.29 9.83
C SER A 330 -18.78 -4.18 9.68
N VAL A 331 -18.59 -3.10 10.40
CA VAL A 331 -19.45 -1.91 10.32
C VAL A 331 -18.78 -0.87 9.43
N PRO A 332 -19.51 -0.31 8.46
CA PRO A 332 -19.06 0.90 7.78
C PRO A 332 -18.72 1.99 8.81
N ASN A 333 -17.62 2.70 8.59
CA ASN A 333 -17.18 3.81 9.45
C ASN A 333 -16.64 3.44 10.84
N MET A 334 -16.44 2.18 11.19
CA MET A 334 -15.63 1.82 12.36
C MET A 334 -14.14 1.88 12.03
N LEU A 335 -13.37 2.37 13.01
CA LEU A 335 -11.92 2.46 12.94
C LEU A 335 -11.27 1.68 14.09
N GLN A 336 -10.09 1.13 13.82
CA GLN A 336 -9.28 0.50 14.86
C GLN A 336 -8.93 1.52 15.96
N PRO A 337 -8.79 1.09 17.23
CA PRO A 337 -8.40 1.96 18.33
C PRO A 337 -7.15 2.80 18.03
N GLY A 338 -7.22 4.11 18.26
CA GLY A 338 -6.13 5.04 17.99
C GLY A 338 -6.00 5.50 16.53
N VAL A 339 -6.77 4.92 15.60
CA VAL A 339 -6.80 5.38 14.21
C VAL A 339 -7.75 6.55 14.05
N SER A 340 -7.32 7.58 13.33
CA SER A 340 -8.17 8.69 12.92
C SER A 340 -8.33 8.73 11.41
N LYS A 341 -9.45 9.23 10.92
CA LYS A 341 -9.70 9.52 9.52
C LYS A 341 -10.26 10.93 9.40
N TYR A 342 -9.64 11.76 8.56
CA TYR A 342 -10.09 13.13 8.31
C TYR A 342 -10.25 13.34 6.80
N ASP A 343 -11.17 14.20 6.44
CA ASP A 343 -11.43 14.61 5.05
C ASP A 343 -11.89 16.06 5.05
N ILE A 344 -11.19 16.92 4.35
CA ILE A 344 -11.50 18.35 4.23
C ILE A 344 -11.48 18.69 2.75
N ALA A 345 -12.61 19.17 2.25
CA ALA A 345 -12.78 19.56 0.86
C ALA A 345 -13.34 20.98 0.78
N ALA A 346 -12.85 21.77 -0.14
CA ALA A 346 -13.36 23.11 -0.40
C ALA A 346 -13.29 23.41 -1.91
N GLY A 347 -14.33 24.03 -2.44
CA GLY A 347 -14.39 24.36 -3.85
C GLY A 347 -15.81 24.66 -4.30
N ARG A 348 -16.01 24.53 -5.59
CA ARG A 348 -17.29 24.80 -6.24
C ARG A 348 -17.92 23.50 -6.70
N SER A 349 -19.18 23.27 -6.36
CA SER A 349 -19.94 22.09 -6.83
C SER A 349 -19.97 22.07 -8.37
N HIS A 350 -19.81 20.89 -8.94
CA HIS A 350 -19.82 20.71 -10.39
C HIS A 350 -20.85 19.64 -10.77
N ILE A 351 -22.12 20.02 -10.73
CA ILE A 351 -23.24 19.16 -11.13
C ILE A 351 -23.52 19.45 -12.59
N GLU A 352 -23.40 18.44 -13.44
CA GLU A 352 -23.62 18.56 -14.87
C GLU A 352 -25.11 18.88 -15.14
N GLY A 353 -25.37 19.94 -15.92
CA GLY A 353 -26.72 20.41 -16.21
C GLY A 353 -27.35 21.32 -15.16
N ALA A 354 -26.72 21.54 -14.02
CA ALA A 354 -27.18 22.54 -13.05
C ALA A 354 -26.68 23.93 -13.42
N SER A 355 -27.60 24.92 -13.43
CA SER A 355 -27.28 26.32 -13.70
C SER A 355 -26.55 26.98 -12.51
N ASN A 356 -26.73 26.48 -11.31
CA ASN A 356 -26.15 27.03 -10.09
C ASN A 356 -25.02 26.12 -9.61
N GLN A 357 -23.80 26.61 -9.72
CA GLN A 357 -22.61 26.03 -9.08
C GLN A 357 -22.38 26.83 -7.80
N GLU A 358 -22.41 26.13 -6.66
CA GLU A 358 -22.25 26.75 -5.36
C GLU A 358 -20.89 26.47 -4.76
N ASP A 359 -20.33 27.46 -4.12
CA ASP A 359 -19.13 27.29 -3.34
C ASP A 359 -19.49 26.59 -2.03
N PHE A 360 -18.70 25.58 -1.65
CA PHE A 360 -18.90 24.83 -0.43
C PHE A 360 -17.59 24.43 0.23
N MET A 361 -17.69 24.12 1.49
CA MET A 361 -16.66 23.48 2.28
C MET A 361 -17.26 22.30 3.03
N GLN A 362 -16.60 21.17 2.99
CA GLN A 362 -16.96 19.97 3.74
C GLN A 362 -15.77 19.56 4.61
N ALA A 363 -16.03 19.24 5.88
CA ALA A 363 -15.03 18.68 6.77
C ALA A 363 -15.65 17.51 7.54
N SER A 364 -14.92 16.42 7.65
CA SER A 364 -15.30 15.27 8.46
C SER A 364 -14.12 14.73 9.24
N TYR A 365 -14.40 14.18 10.42
CA TYR A 365 -13.41 13.56 11.28
C TYR A 365 -14.01 12.35 11.97
N GLN A 366 -13.22 11.26 12.01
CA GLN A 366 -13.57 10.01 12.66
C GLN A 366 -12.40 9.56 13.51
N TYR A 367 -12.70 8.95 14.67
CA TYR A 367 -11.67 8.45 15.59
C TYR A 367 -12.11 7.16 16.29
N GLY A 368 -11.30 6.12 16.16
CA GLY A 368 -11.47 4.87 16.89
C GLY A 368 -11.01 5.02 18.33
N LEU A 369 -11.95 5.06 19.27
CA LEU A 369 -11.65 5.24 20.70
C LEU A 369 -11.17 3.93 21.33
N ASN A 370 -11.88 2.85 21.08
CA ASN A 370 -11.56 1.51 21.54
C ASN A 370 -12.22 0.46 20.63
N ASN A 371 -12.11 -0.83 20.93
CA ASN A 371 -12.72 -1.91 20.16
C ASN A 371 -14.26 -1.83 20.02
N LEU A 372 -14.91 -1.10 20.91
CA LEU A 372 -16.37 -1.02 20.98
C LEU A 372 -16.91 0.27 20.34
N LEU A 373 -16.11 1.35 20.29
CA LEU A 373 -16.63 2.68 20.01
C LEU A 373 -15.73 3.45 19.04
N THR A 374 -16.33 3.91 17.96
CA THR A 374 -15.79 4.93 17.07
C THR A 374 -16.67 6.18 17.13
N LEU A 375 -16.06 7.35 17.28
CA LEU A 375 -16.72 8.65 17.22
C LEU A 375 -16.54 9.24 15.82
N TYR A 376 -17.59 9.88 15.29
CA TYR A 376 -17.48 10.61 14.04
C TYR A 376 -18.34 11.87 14.04
N GLY A 377 -17.92 12.84 13.24
CA GLY A 377 -18.67 14.06 13.04
C GLY A 377 -18.23 14.78 11.77
N GLY A 378 -19.08 15.67 11.30
CA GLY A 378 -18.78 16.44 10.10
C GLY A 378 -19.64 17.68 9.98
N THR A 379 -19.19 18.58 9.12
CA THR A 379 -19.89 19.79 8.72
C THR A 379 -19.81 19.98 7.21
N MET A 380 -20.87 20.48 6.64
CA MET A 380 -20.93 20.93 5.24
C MET A 380 -21.52 22.35 5.25
N LEU A 381 -20.79 23.28 4.69
CA LEU A 381 -21.14 24.69 4.61
C LEU A 381 -21.16 25.08 3.12
N GLY A 382 -22.29 25.54 2.64
CA GLY A 382 -22.49 26.12 1.32
C GLY A 382 -23.02 27.54 1.44
N THR A 383 -23.24 28.21 0.32
CA THR A 383 -23.76 29.59 0.30
C THR A 383 -25.11 29.68 1.00
N ASP A 384 -26.01 28.73 0.69
CA ASP A 384 -27.39 28.71 1.19
C ASP A 384 -27.70 27.42 1.99
N TYR A 385 -26.68 26.60 2.31
CA TYR A 385 -26.84 25.32 2.95
C TYR A 385 -25.82 25.10 4.06
N GLN A 386 -26.30 24.64 5.19
CA GLN A 386 -25.45 24.24 6.31
C GLN A 386 -25.94 22.90 6.88
N ALA A 387 -25.03 21.97 7.05
CA ALA A 387 -25.31 20.69 7.68
C ALA A 387 -24.24 20.35 8.71
N PHE A 388 -24.69 19.82 9.83
CA PHE A 388 -23.83 19.28 10.89
C PHE A 388 -24.31 17.88 11.22
N THR A 389 -23.38 16.98 11.40
CA THR A 389 -23.67 15.61 11.81
C THR A 389 -22.68 15.16 12.86
N MET A 390 -23.13 14.37 13.79
CA MET A 390 -22.29 13.64 14.74
C MET A 390 -22.94 12.28 15.03
N GLY A 391 -22.11 11.30 15.30
CA GLY A 391 -22.58 9.96 15.62
C GLY A 391 -21.49 9.10 16.23
N THR A 392 -21.91 7.89 16.56
CA THR A 392 -21.06 6.88 17.15
C THR A 392 -21.30 5.54 16.47
N GLY A 393 -20.24 4.81 16.18
CA GLY A 393 -20.29 3.41 15.74
C GLY A 393 -20.00 2.50 16.93
N TRP A 394 -20.82 1.49 17.12
CA TRP A 394 -20.68 0.51 18.19
C TRP A 394 -20.43 -0.87 17.65
N ASN A 395 -19.50 -1.61 18.22
CA ASN A 395 -19.28 -3.02 17.95
C ASN A 395 -19.64 -3.81 19.18
N THR A 396 -20.74 -4.57 19.14
CA THR A 396 -21.26 -5.32 20.28
C THR A 396 -21.50 -6.77 19.94
N HIS A 397 -21.69 -7.65 20.92
CA HIS A 397 -22.05 -9.06 20.71
C HIS A 397 -23.42 -9.26 20.01
N LEU A 398 -24.27 -8.26 20.00
CA LEU A 398 -25.56 -8.29 19.35
C LEU A 398 -25.51 -7.82 17.88
N GLY A 399 -24.32 -7.44 17.43
CA GLY A 399 -24.05 -6.81 16.14
C GLY A 399 -23.56 -5.37 16.31
N ALA A 400 -23.54 -4.65 15.21
CA ALA A 400 -23.05 -3.28 15.16
C ALA A 400 -24.08 -2.40 14.47
#